data_643c65422335ae144de48952e457cd93
#
_entry.id   643c65422335ae144de48952e457cd93
#
_cell.length_a   1.000
_cell.length_b   1.000
_cell.length_c   1.000
_cell.angle_alpha   90.00
_cell.angle_beta   90.00
_cell.angle_gamma   90.00
#
_symmetry.space_group_name_H-M   'P 1'
#
loop_
_entity.id
_entity.type
_entity.pdbx_description
1 polymer ?
#
loop_
_entity_poly.entity_id
_entity_poly.type
_entity_poly.pdbx_seq_one_letter_code
_entity_poly.pdbx_strand_id
1 'polypeptide(L)'
;GGPNIVVVVLDTVRIDRTGAGDGASATPALDALGEEGLVFTRAWANGPWTVPSHASIFTGLLPSSHQCTSRRFAFLPGSPTFAELLSEKGYETAAFFSNPWLSDRLTGMLVGFEERFSETGEGAEILSSTDQGGARTLANFTRWLSERRDDRPFLVFVNFLEAHLPYDPPDDYRAEFLADAPPGF
;
A
#
# COMPACT_ATOMS: atom_id res chain seq x y z
N GLY A 1 3.98 20.70 16.50
CA GLY A 1 3.47 19.47 15.90
C GLY A 1 4.60 18.68 15.27
N GLY A 2 4.43 17.38 15.12
CA GLY A 2 5.36 16.53 14.39
C GLY A 2 5.22 16.72 12.87
N PRO A 3 6.09 16.05 12.05
CA PRO A 3 5.97 16.07 10.60
C PRO A 3 4.74 15.29 10.13
N ASN A 4 4.21 15.63 8.96
CA ASN A 4 3.26 14.78 8.27
C ASN A 4 3.95 13.49 7.81
N ILE A 5 3.25 12.37 7.87
CA ILE A 5 3.76 11.04 7.52
C ILE A 5 2.87 10.44 6.43
N VAL A 6 3.46 10.05 5.32
CA VAL A 6 2.78 9.31 4.25
C VAL A 6 3.51 8.00 4.04
N VAL A 7 2.79 6.89 4.20
CA VAL A 7 3.27 5.53 3.93
C VAL A 7 2.61 5.04 2.65
N VAL A 8 3.38 4.84 1.61
CA VAL A 8 2.88 4.33 0.32
C VAL A 8 3.37 2.91 0.12
N VAL A 9 2.45 2.00 -0.17
CA VAL A 9 2.77 0.62 -0.54
C VAL A 9 2.33 0.37 -1.98
N LEU A 10 3.27 -0.02 -2.82
CA LEU A 10 3.03 -0.54 -4.16
C LEU A 10 3.02 -2.07 -4.06
N ASP A 11 1.83 -2.66 -3.99
CA ASP A 11 1.67 -4.09 -3.73
C ASP A 11 2.28 -4.92 -4.88
N THR A 12 3.03 -5.96 -4.54
CA THR A 12 3.71 -6.89 -5.45
C THR A 12 4.77 -6.29 -6.40
N VAL A 13 5.09 -5.00 -6.28
CA VAL A 13 6.16 -4.40 -7.10
C VAL A 13 7.52 -4.98 -6.71
N ARG A 14 8.25 -5.47 -7.71
CA ARG A 14 9.59 -6.03 -7.54
C ARG A 14 10.63 -4.92 -7.53
N ILE A 15 11.60 -5.00 -6.62
CA ILE A 15 12.68 -4.01 -6.51
C ILE A 15 13.52 -3.92 -7.80
N ASP A 16 13.75 -5.03 -8.48
CA ASP A 16 14.50 -5.09 -9.73
C ASP A 16 13.77 -4.48 -10.95
N ARG A 17 12.55 -3.94 -10.74
CA ARG A 17 11.79 -3.18 -11.73
C ARG A 17 11.65 -1.70 -11.36
N THR A 18 12.37 -1.26 -10.38
CA THR A 18 12.48 0.14 -9.95
C THR A 18 13.91 0.63 -10.09
N GLY A 19 14.13 1.93 -10.10
CA GLY A 19 15.49 2.49 -10.13
C GLY A 19 16.35 2.19 -8.90
N ALA A 20 15.72 1.74 -7.81
CA ALA A 20 16.44 1.24 -6.64
C ALA A 20 17.07 -0.15 -6.86
N GLY A 21 16.66 -0.87 -7.90
CA GLY A 21 17.29 -2.09 -8.40
C GLY A 21 18.29 -1.76 -9.51
N ASP A 22 19.11 -2.74 -9.92
CA ASP A 22 20.12 -2.56 -10.98
C ASP A 22 19.51 -2.56 -12.41
N GLY A 23 18.20 -2.43 -12.54
CA GLY A 23 17.46 -2.49 -13.81
C GLY A 23 17.22 -1.12 -14.45
N ALA A 24 16.80 -1.13 -15.72
CA ALA A 24 16.26 0.06 -16.37
C ALA A 24 14.99 0.49 -15.60
N SER A 25 14.97 1.72 -15.13
CA SER A 25 13.87 2.21 -14.32
C SER A 25 12.61 2.44 -15.16
N ALA A 26 11.52 1.82 -14.74
CA ALA A 26 10.17 2.13 -15.21
C ALA A 26 9.42 3.04 -14.21
N THR A 27 10.14 3.58 -13.21
CA THR A 27 9.53 4.30 -12.08
C THR A 27 10.20 5.67 -11.84
N PRO A 28 10.17 6.59 -12.83
CA PRO A 28 10.94 7.85 -12.74
C PRO A 28 10.56 8.73 -11.54
N ALA A 29 9.31 8.66 -11.08
CA ALA A 29 8.88 9.41 -9.89
C ALA A 29 9.47 8.84 -8.59
N LEU A 30 9.62 7.51 -8.50
CA LEU A 30 10.30 6.88 -7.35
C LEU A 30 11.80 7.17 -7.36
N ASP A 31 12.40 7.21 -8.56
CA ASP A 31 13.83 7.51 -8.71
C ASP A 31 14.12 8.94 -8.25
N ALA A 32 13.32 9.90 -8.71
CA ALA A 32 13.45 11.30 -8.28
C ALA A 32 13.27 11.43 -6.75
N LEU A 33 12.32 10.70 -6.16
CA LEU A 33 12.16 10.67 -4.71
C LEU A 33 13.37 10.06 -4.01
N GLY A 34 13.97 9.03 -4.62
CA GLY A 34 15.19 8.37 -4.11
C GLY A 34 16.41 9.30 -4.13
N GLU A 35 16.52 10.20 -5.12
CA GLU A 35 17.59 11.20 -5.18
C GLU A 35 17.50 12.25 -4.05
N GLU A 36 16.29 12.54 -3.58
CA GLU A 36 16.04 13.50 -2.49
C GLU A 36 16.00 12.84 -1.10
N GLY A 37 15.92 11.51 -1.04
CA GLY A 37 15.67 10.75 0.17
C GLY A 37 16.73 9.70 0.48
N LEU A 38 16.31 8.66 1.19
CA LEU A 38 17.12 7.49 1.53
C LEU A 38 16.56 6.25 0.82
N VAL A 39 17.42 5.55 0.09
CA VAL A 39 17.08 4.29 -0.56
C VAL A 39 17.67 3.11 0.23
N PHE A 40 16.80 2.21 0.69
CA PHE A 40 17.19 0.98 1.37
C PHE A 40 17.30 -0.17 0.35
N THR A 41 18.52 -0.46 -0.09
CA THR A 41 18.77 -1.49 -1.11
C THR A 41 18.68 -2.93 -0.58
N ARG A 42 18.61 -3.11 0.74
CA ARG A 42 18.50 -4.41 1.43
C ARG A 42 17.35 -4.42 2.43
N ALA A 43 16.14 -4.11 1.94
CA ALA A 43 14.91 -4.25 2.72
C ALA A 43 14.17 -5.52 2.30
N TRP A 44 13.60 -6.24 3.27
CA TRP A 44 12.84 -7.48 3.05
C TRP A 44 11.46 -7.37 3.65
N ALA A 45 10.45 -7.81 2.89
CA ALA A 45 9.12 -7.99 3.43
C ALA A 45 9.12 -9.14 4.45
N ASN A 46 8.46 -8.94 5.58
CA ASN A 46 8.38 -9.95 6.64
C ASN A 46 7.38 -11.08 6.35
N GLY A 47 6.67 -11.01 5.24
CA GLY A 47 5.72 -12.02 4.82
C GLY A 47 5.57 -12.08 3.31
N PRO A 48 5.21 -13.25 2.75
CA PRO A 48 5.17 -13.46 1.29
C PRO A 48 3.86 -13.00 0.63
N TRP A 49 2.95 -12.39 1.38
CA TRP A 49 1.67 -11.89 0.87
C TRP A 49 1.10 -10.80 1.80
N THR A 50 -0.02 -10.18 1.40
CA THR A 50 -0.58 -8.96 2.01
C THR A 50 -0.71 -9.04 3.53
N VAL A 51 -1.42 -10.04 4.07
CA VAL A 51 -1.80 -10.05 5.49
C VAL A 51 -0.60 -10.07 6.43
N PRO A 52 0.35 -11.03 6.38
CA PRO A 52 1.50 -11.02 7.28
C PRO A 52 2.43 -9.84 7.05
N SER A 53 2.58 -9.39 5.81
CA SER A 53 3.46 -8.26 5.48
C SER A 53 2.92 -6.95 6.05
N HIS A 54 1.64 -6.64 5.81
CA HIS A 54 1.03 -5.41 6.33
C HIS A 54 0.86 -5.42 7.84
N ALA A 55 0.53 -6.57 8.44
CA ALA A 55 0.52 -6.69 9.90
C ALA A 55 1.90 -6.35 10.50
N SER A 56 3.00 -6.78 9.85
CA SER A 56 4.34 -6.38 10.26
C SER A 56 4.61 -4.89 10.06
N ILE A 57 4.18 -4.30 8.95
CA ILE A 57 4.29 -2.85 8.70
C ILE A 57 3.57 -2.06 9.79
N PHE A 58 2.33 -2.45 10.12
CA PHE A 58 1.51 -1.69 11.06
C PHE A 58 1.93 -1.85 12.53
N THR A 59 2.53 -2.97 12.91
CA THR A 59 2.89 -3.26 14.31
C THR A 59 4.38 -3.18 14.61
N GLY A 60 5.24 -3.24 13.59
CA GLY A 60 6.68 -3.42 13.76
C GLY A 60 7.07 -4.82 14.24
N LEU A 61 6.13 -5.78 14.30
CA LEU A 61 6.38 -7.14 14.78
C LEU A 61 6.60 -8.13 13.64
N LEU A 62 7.27 -9.23 13.96
CA LEU A 62 7.38 -10.37 13.04
C LEU A 62 6.09 -11.22 13.02
N PRO A 63 5.83 -11.98 11.94
CA PRO A 63 4.67 -12.87 11.84
C PRO A 63 4.55 -13.86 12.99
N SER A 64 5.66 -14.31 13.55
CA SER A 64 5.69 -15.18 14.75
C SER A 64 5.11 -14.52 16.00
N SER A 65 5.12 -13.20 16.06
CA SER A 65 4.62 -12.42 17.20
C SER A 65 3.19 -11.93 16.98
N HIS A 66 2.90 -11.27 15.85
CA HIS A 66 1.55 -10.78 15.57
C HIS A 66 0.57 -11.87 15.11
N GLN A 67 1.05 -13.07 14.75
CA GLN A 67 0.27 -14.26 14.41
C GLN A 67 -0.68 -14.13 13.19
N CYS A 68 -0.63 -13.02 12.43
CA CYS A 68 -1.39 -12.88 11.19
C CYS A 68 -0.73 -13.73 10.09
N THR A 69 -1.34 -14.85 9.75
CA THR A 69 -0.80 -15.85 8.81
C THR A 69 -1.90 -16.39 7.91
N SER A 70 -1.57 -17.29 6.99
CA SER A 70 -2.55 -18.01 6.17
C SER A 70 -3.56 -18.87 6.97
N ARG A 71 -3.27 -19.15 8.23
CA ARG A 71 -4.17 -19.87 9.14
C ARG A 71 -5.04 -18.95 9.98
N ARG A 72 -4.67 -17.68 10.10
CA ARG A 72 -5.35 -16.66 10.89
C ARG A 72 -5.21 -15.32 10.18
N PHE A 73 -6.25 -14.89 9.49
CA PHE A 73 -6.25 -13.63 8.75
C PHE A 73 -6.55 -12.42 9.65
N ALA A 74 -7.39 -12.62 10.66
CA ALA A 74 -7.82 -11.53 11.53
C ALA A 74 -6.65 -11.01 12.39
N PHE A 75 -6.52 -9.71 12.42
CA PHE A 75 -5.62 -9.02 13.31
C PHE A 75 -6.13 -9.15 14.76
N LEU A 76 -5.28 -9.64 15.64
CA LEU A 76 -5.64 -9.79 17.05
C LEU A 76 -5.24 -8.55 17.85
N PRO A 77 -6.12 -8.04 18.71
CA PRO A 77 -5.77 -7.02 19.69
C PRO A 77 -4.66 -7.56 20.61
N GLY A 78 -3.62 -6.80 20.81
CA GLY A 78 -2.55 -7.18 21.74
C GLY A 78 -1.24 -6.46 21.51
N SER A 79 -1.10 -5.82 20.34
CA SER A 79 0.03 -4.94 20.05
C SER A 79 -0.50 -3.73 19.31
N PRO A 80 -0.26 -2.52 19.78
CA PRO A 80 -0.75 -1.31 19.13
C PRO A 80 -0.15 -1.19 17.73
N THR A 81 -0.93 -0.70 16.79
CA THR A 81 -0.45 -0.29 15.48
C THR A 81 0.23 1.07 15.55
N PHE A 82 1.08 1.38 14.58
CA PHE A 82 1.66 2.73 14.51
C PHE A 82 0.56 3.81 14.34
N ALA A 83 -0.57 3.46 13.72
CA ALA A 83 -1.70 4.36 13.58
C ALA A 83 -2.36 4.67 14.94
N GLU A 84 -2.57 3.67 15.79
CA GLU A 84 -3.06 3.89 17.16
C GLU A 84 -2.09 4.76 17.96
N LEU A 85 -0.79 4.44 17.91
CA LEU A 85 0.22 5.21 18.65
C LEU A 85 0.34 6.67 18.19
N LEU A 86 0.15 6.94 16.90
CA LEU A 86 0.19 8.30 16.36
C LEU A 86 -1.13 9.04 16.62
N SER A 87 -2.28 8.37 16.53
CA SER A 87 -3.57 8.95 16.93
C SER A 87 -3.57 9.41 18.40
N GLU A 88 -3.03 8.59 19.32
CA GLU A 88 -2.83 8.96 20.71
C GLU A 88 -1.91 10.19 20.89
N LYS A 89 -1.04 10.45 19.93
CA LYS A 89 -0.16 11.64 19.91
C LYS A 89 -0.77 12.83 19.18
N GLY A 90 -2.05 12.74 18.81
CA GLY A 90 -2.80 13.81 18.19
C GLY A 90 -2.62 13.94 16.70
N TYR A 91 -2.16 12.89 16.01
CA TYR A 91 -2.20 12.84 14.55
C TYR A 91 -3.59 12.54 14.04
N GLU A 92 -4.01 13.19 12.97
CA GLU A 92 -5.13 12.76 12.15
C GLU A 92 -4.67 11.57 11.29
N THR A 93 -5.45 10.48 11.26
CA THR A 93 -5.02 9.23 10.64
C THR A 93 -6.00 8.78 9.58
N ALA A 94 -5.52 8.53 8.35
CA ALA A 94 -6.37 8.09 7.25
C ALA A 94 -5.70 6.98 6.41
N ALA A 95 -6.50 6.05 5.90
CA ALA A 95 -6.06 4.96 5.02
C ALA A 95 -6.84 4.96 3.70
N PHE A 96 -6.13 4.84 2.59
CA PHE A 96 -6.65 4.79 1.23
C PHE A 96 -6.14 3.52 0.56
N PHE A 97 -7.02 2.62 0.12
CA PHE A 97 -6.61 1.32 -0.39
C PHE A 97 -7.63 0.70 -1.33
N SER A 98 -7.15 -0.14 -2.23
CA SER A 98 -7.98 -1.00 -3.09
C SER A 98 -7.79 -2.49 -2.79
N ASN A 99 -6.81 -2.88 -1.97
CA ASN A 99 -6.59 -4.28 -1.61
C ASN A 99 -7.66 -4.78 -0.61
N PRO A 100 -8.50 -5.77 -0.96
CA PRO A 100 -9.59 -6.25 -0.10
C PRO A 100 -9.11 -6.86 1.21
N TRP A 101 -7.87 -7.40 1.25
CA TRP A 101 -7.28 -7.96 2.46
C TRP A 101 -6.97 -6.90 3.53
N LEU A 102 -7.01 -5.61 3.20
CA LEU A 102 -6.87 -4.52 4.15
C LEU A 102 -8.21 -4.09 4.76
N SER A 103 -9.33 -4.60 4.27
CA SER A 103 -10.65 -4.24 4.78
C SER A 103 -10.86 -4.72 6.22
N ASP A 104 -11.59 -3.94 7.00
CA ASP A 104 -11.97 -4.29 8.38
C ASP A 104 -12.73 -5.61 8.46
N ARG A 105 -13.55 -5.88 7.44
CA ARG A 105 -14.35 -7.11 7.36
C ARG A 105 -13.49 -8.37 7.31
N LEU A 106 -12.34 -8.34 6.62
CA LEU A 106 -11.49 -9.50 6.45
C LEU A 106 -10.44 -9.62 7.55
N THR A 107 -9.80 -8.54 7.91
CA THR A 107 -8.61 -8.59 8.77
C THR A 107 -8.68 -7.69 10.00
N GLY A 108 -9.38 -6.56 9.91
CA GLY A 108 -9.44 -5.58 11.00
C GLY A 108 -8.10 -4.91 11.31
N MET A 109 -7.11 -4.97 10.39
CA MET A 109 -5.75 -4.48 10.69
C MET A 109 -5.58 -2.97 10.55
N LEU A 110 -6.61 -2.25 10.07
CA LEU A 110 -6.60 -0.78 9.98
C LEU A 110 -7.05 -0.09 11.27
N VAL A 111 -6.98 -0.78 12.39
CA VAL A 111 -7.24 -0.20 13.70
C VAL A 111 -6.30 0.98 13.96
N GLY A 112 -6.84 2.08 14.49
CA GLY A 112 -6.11 3.33 14.71
C GLY A 112 -6.18 4.34 13.55
N PHE A 113 -6.68 3.95 12.37
CA PHE A 113 -7.04 4.92 11.33
C PHE A 113 -8.45 5.47 11.59
N GLU A 114 -8.57 6.80 11.72
CA GLU A 114 -9.84 7.50 11.94
C GLU A 114 -10.72 7.42 10.69
N GLU A 115 -10.12 7.59 9.51
CA GLU A 115 -10.81 7.50 8.23
C GLU A 115 -10.24 6.37 7.37
N ARG A 116 -11.12 5.65 6.65
CA ARG A 116 -10.76 4.51 5.81
C ARG A 116 -11.55 4.56 4.52
N PHE A 117 -10.83 4.74 3.42
CA PHE A 117 -11.39 4.83 2.07
C PHE A 117 -11.00 3.59 1.29
N SER A 118 -11.95 2.67 1.13
CA SER A 118 -11.79 1.47 0.32
C SER A 118 -12.50 1.66 -1.01
N GLU A 119 -11.78 1.43 -2.10
CA GLU A 119 -12.39 1.36 -3.44
C GLU A 119 -13.00 -0.02 -3.72
N THR A 120 -12.72 -0.96 -2.84
CA THR A 120 -13.36 -2.26 -2.89
C THR A 120 -14.69 -2.16 -2.18
N GLY A 121 -15.78 -2.06 -2.95
CA GLY A 121 -17.09 -2.34 -2.41
C GLY A 121 -17.08 -3.68 -1.63
N GLU A 122 -18.12 -3.99 -0.88
CA GLU A 122 -18.20 -5.16 0.03
C GLU A 122 -18.05 -6.56 -0.63
N GLY A 123 -17.62 -6.65 -1.89
CA GLY A 123 -17.56 -7.88 -2.68
C GLY A 123 -16.25 -8.11 -3.42
N ALA A 124 -15.98 -9.38 -3.69
CA ALA A 124 -14.81 -9.90 -4.38
C ALA A 124 -14.72 -9.50 -5.89
N GLU A 125 -15.44 -8.49 -6.35
CA GLU A 125 -15.51 -8.09 -7.77
C GLU A 125 -14.24 -7.40 -8.30
N ILE A 126 -13.30 -7.07 -7.43
CA ILE A 126 -12.11 -6.29 -7.79
C ILE A 126 -11.10 -7.09 -8.60
N LEU A 127 -11.05 -8.39 -8.41
CA LEU A 127 -10.11 -9.25 -9.14
C LEU A 127 -10.48 -9.45 -10.63
N SER A 128 -11.52 -8.81 -11.11
CA SER A 128 -12.00 -8.95 -12.50
C SER A 128 -11.93 -7.67 -13.34
N SER A 129 -11.53 -6.52 -12.77
CA SER A 129 -11.44 -5.27 -13.53
C SER A 129 -10.01 -4.98 -13.96
N THR A 130 -9.84 -4.40 -15.15
CA THR A 130 -8.56 -3.87 -15.65
C THR A 130 -8.02 -2.70 -14.82
N ASP A 131 -8.88 -2.04 -14.06
CA ASP A 131 -8.55 -1.00 -13.10
C ASP A 131 -8.66 -1.59 -11.68
N GLN A 132 -7.53 -1.81 -11.04
CA GLN A 132 -7.47 -2.32 -9.66
C GLN A 132 -7.72 -1.22 -8.60
N GLY A 133 -8.21 -0.06 -9.02
CA GLY A 133 -8.69 0.99 -8.13
C GLY A 133 -7.67 2.09 -7.79
N GLY A 134 -6.46 2.06 -8.36
CA GLY A 134 -5.42 3.02 -8.01
C GLY A 134 -5.75 4.45 -8.37
N ALA A 135 -6.35 4.68 -9.54
CA ALA A 135 -6.79 6.02 -9.93
C ALA A 135 -7.79 6.61 -8.93
N ARG A 136 -8.75 5.80 -8.46
CA ARG A 136 -9.73 6.20 -7.46
C ARG A 136 -9.11 6.36 -6.07
N THR A 137 -8.21 5.45 -5.69
CA THR A 137 -7.44 5.55 -4.44
C THR A 137 -6.67 6.87 -4.39
N LEU A 138 -5.97 7.22 -5.48
CA LEU A 138 -5.26 8.50 -5.60
C LEU A 138 -6.21 9.70 -5.55
N ALA A 139 -7.34 9.64 -6.26
CA ALA A 139 -8.32 10.71 -6.26
C ALA A 139 -8.92 10.95 -4.86
N ASN A 140 -9.24 9.89 -4.13
CA ASN A 140 -9.74 9.99 -2.75
C ASN A 140 -8.70 10.58 -1.81
N PHE A 141 -7.45 10.14 -1.90
CA PHE A 141 -6.36 10.72 -1.11
C PHE A 141 -6.17 12.21 -1.42
N THR A 142 -6.10 12.57 -2.72
CA THR A 142 -5.91 13.96 -3.14
C THR A 142 -7.07 14.85 -2.70
N ARG A 143 -8.31 14.37 -2.82
CA ARG A 143 -9.49 15.08 -2.34
C ARG A 143 -9.43 15.29 -0.84
N TRP A 144 -9.20 14.24 -0.07
CA TRP A 144 -9.07 14.32 1.38
C TRP A 144 -8.00 15.36 1.78
N LEU A 145 -6.83 15.32 1.15
CA LEU A 145 -5.74 16.27 1.43
C LEU A 145 -6.15 17.72 1.12
N SER A 146 -6.90 17.96 0.03
CA SER A 146 -7.36 19.30 -0.37
C SER A 146 -8.51 19.83 0.47
N GLU A 147 -9.35 18.95 1.01
CA GLU A 147 -10.52 19.32 1.82
C GLU A 147 -10.22 19.40 3.31
N ARG A 148 -9.04 18.92 3.71
CA ARG A 148 -8.58 18.96 5.10
C ARG A 148 -8.68 20.39 5.68
N ARG A 149 -9.29 20.48 6.84
CA ARG A 149 -9.41 21.72 7.66
C ARG A 149 -8.66 21.61 8.99
N ASP A 150 -8.08 20.46 9.26
CA ASP A 150 -7.41 20.17 10.52
C ASP A 150 -5.94 20.59 10.44
N ASP A 151 -5.45 21.31 11.43
CA ASP A 151 -4.05 21.74 11.54
C ASP A 151 -3.17 20.69 12.26
N ARG A 152 -3.75 19.58 12.72
CA ARG A 152 -2.98 18.46 13.28
C ARG A 152 -2.01 17.90 12.22
N PRO A 153 -0.84 17.40 12.62
CA PRO A 153 -0.06 16.57 11.73
C PRO A 153 -0.86 15.33 11.35
N PHE A 154 -0.63 14.79 10.18
CA PHE A 154 -1.34 13.60 9.73
C PHE A 154 -0.43 12.40 9.48
N LEU A 155 -1.00 11.22 9.65
CA LEU A 155 -0.52 9.95 9.16
C LEU A 155 -1.46 9.46 8.07
N VAL A 156 -0.94 9.25 6.87
CA VAL A 156 -1.69 8.65 5.76
C VAL A 156 -1.01 7.36 5.33
N PHE A 157 -1.82 6.32 5.16
CA PHE A 157 -1.43 5.07 4.51
C PHE A 157 -2.13 4.96 3.15
N VAL A 158 -1.38 4.69 2.08
CA VAL A 158 -1.91 4.49 0.73
C VAL A 158 -1.41 3.16 0.20
N ASN A 159 -2.31 2.29 -0.26
CA ASN A 159 -1.96 1.03 -0.91
C ASN A 159 -2.48 1.02 -2.35
N PHE A 160 -1.57 0.81 -3.29
CA PHE A 160 -1.85 0.62 -4.71
C PHE A 160 -1.70 -0.86 -5.09
N LEU A 161 -2.68 -1.40 -5.83
CA LEU A 161 -2.76 -2.82 -6.17
C LEU A 161 -2.45 -3.12 -7.65
N GLU A 162 -2.12 -2.13 -8.46
CA GLU A 162 -2.02 -2.23 -9.93
C GLU A 162 -1.00 -3.25 -10.44
N ALA A 163 0.06 -3.51 -9.69
CA ALA A 163 1.04 -4.52 -10.06
C ALA A 163 0.68 -5.95 -9.61
N HIS A 164 -0.49 -6.13 -8.98
CA HIS A 164 -0.98 -7.44 -8.54
C HIS A 164 -1.74 -8.16 -9.68
N LEU A 165 -1.93 -9.47 -9.54
CA LEU A 165 -2.81 -10.24 -10.44
C LEU A 165 -4.26 -9.70 -10.41
N PRO A 166 -4.98 -9.70 -11.55
CA PRO A 166 -4.52 -10.06 -12.89
C PRO A 166 -3.57 -9.02 -13.47
N TYR A 167 -2.52 -9.45 -14.20
CA TYR A 167 -1.56 -8.54 -14.81
C TYR A 167 -2.15 -7.96 -16.11
N ASP A 168 -2.89 -6.89 -15.99
CA ASP A 168 -3.56 -6.23 -17.12
C ASP A 168 -3.27 -4.72 -17.14
N PRO A 169 -2.03 -4.31 -17.44
CA PRO A 169 -1.67 -2.91 -17.52
C PRO A 169 -2.38 -2.23 -18.70
N PRO A 170 -2.64 -0.92 -18.63
CA PRO A 170 -3.17 -0.16 -19.76
C PRO A 170 -2.31 -0.33 -21.02
N ASP A 171 -2.95 -0.30 -22.20
CA ASP A 171 -2.30 -0.62 -23.49
C ASP A 171 -1.05 0.23 -23.78
N ASP A 172 -1.05 1.51 -23.40
CA ASP A 172 0.09 2.40 -23.62
C ASP A 172 1.34 1.89 -22.87
N TYR A 173 1.18 1.45 -21.62
CA TYR A 173 2.28 0.85 -20.84
C TYR A 173 2.64 -0.53 -21.34
N ARG A 174 1.66 -1.35 -21.72
CA ARG A 174 1.90 -2.68 -22.29
C ARG A 174 2.74 -2.61 -23.55
N ALA A 175 2.42 -1.70 -24.47
CA ALA A 175 3.12 -1.55 -25.74
C ALA A 175 4.62 -1.25 -25.58
N GLU A 176 4.99 -0.44 -24.58
CA GLU A 176 6.38 -0.10 -24.30
C GLU A 176 7.21 -1.34 -23.89
N PHE A 177 6.63 -2.23 -23.09
CA PHE A 177 7.35 -3.40 -22.56
C PHE A 177 7.24 -4.66 -23.41
N LEU A 178 6.27 -4.74 -24.31
CA LEU A 178 6.04 -5.90 -25.18
C LEU A 178 6.56 -5.69 -26.61
N ALA A 179 7.15 -4.55 -26.93
CA ALA A 179 7.68 -4.28 -28.28
C ALA A 179 8.66 -5.36 -28.77
N ASP A 180 9.42 -5.95 -27.84
CA ASP A 180 10.41 -7.01 -28.10
C ASP A 180 9.98 -8.38 -27.55
N ALA A 181 8.72 -8.56 -27.16
CA ALA A 181 8.25 -9.83 -26.61
C ALA A 181 8.19 -10.91 -27.70
N PRO A 182 8.56 -12.16 -27.39
CA PRO A 182 8.44 -13.27 -28.35
C PRO A 182 6.97 -13.50 -28.73
N PRO A 183 6.70 -14.00 -29.97
CA PRO A 183 5.35 -14.28 -30.43
C PRO A 183 4.62 -15.25 -29.50
N GLY A 184 3.43 -14.86 -29.05
CA GLY A 184 2.61 -15.70 -28.16
C GLY A 184 2.66 -15.33 -26.68
N PHE A 185 3.26 -14.18 -26.35
CA PHE A 185 3.18 -13.58 -25.01
C PHE A 185 1.94 -12.74 -24.90
#